data_69af69c1d59a993f38ddb0ece71a929b
#
_entry.id   69af69c1d59a993f38ddb0ece71a929b
#
_cell.length_a   1.000
_cell.length_b   1.000
_cell.length_c   1.000
_cell.angle_alpha   90.00
_cell.angle_beta   90.00
_cell.angle_gamma   90.00
#
_symmetry.space_group_name_H-M   'P 1'
#
loop_
_entity.id
_entity.type
_entity.pdbx_description
1 polymer ?
#
loop_
_entity_poly.entity_id
_entity_poly.type
_entity_poly.pdbx_seq_one_letter_code
_entity_poly.pdbx_strand_id
1 'polypeptide(L)'
;GYPVDLSLSPNGTQLITSYMYLDQGMIKCKIVFYNFGLGKNDPNRVVGIFFPKDLGDAMAGRVRFLDESHSVIFSDKGIQFFSTRVETSPELVSQIPIEENIRSITYAQDKVGIVTDNVEGGDPYKLRIYDREGSPVFEKTFNYQYTGFDIDGDLVLLYNDSSCKVYNMTGTEKYNGTFDFTVSKVSAGRFPGTLLVMGPQKMTEIKLQ
;
A
#
# COMPACT_ATOMS: atom_id res chain seq x y z
N GLY A 1 -4.43 15.64 -19.28
CA GLY A 1 -4.12 14.29 -18.82
C GLY A 1 -5.37 13.53 -18.40
N TYR A 2 -5.29 12.23 -18.40
CA TYR A 2 -6.37 11.34 -17.96
C TYR A 2 -6.09 10.91 -16.52
N PRO A 3 -7.05 11.03 -15.57
CA PRO A 3 -6.87 10.53 -14.22
C PRO A 3 -6.79 8.99 -14.24
N VAL A 4 -5.83 8.45 -13.49
CA VAL A 4 -5.62 6.99 -13.35
C VAL A 4 -6.19 6.50 -12.03
N ASP A 5 -5.82 7.19 -10.94
CA ASP A 5 -6.30 6.90 -9.60
C ASP A 5 -6.36 8.19 -8.78
N LEU A 6 -7.16 8.19 -7.73
CA LEU A 6 -7.33 9.32 -6.81
C LEU A 6 -7.58 8.83 -5.39
N SER A 7 -7.18 9.65 -4.42
CA SER A 7 -7.46 9.41 -3.00
C SER A 7 -7.74 10.72 -2.29
N LEU A 8 -8.81 10.74 -1.51
CA LEU A 8 -9.19 11.85 -0.65
C LEU A 8 -8.58 11.64 0.74
N SER A 9 -8.10 12.71 1.37
CA SER A 9 -7.68 12.64 2.78
C SER A 9 -8.87 12.29 3.67
N PRO A 10 -8.67 11.65 4.85
CA PRO A 10 -9.77 11.26 5.73
C PRO A 10 -10.71 12.42 6.12
N ASN A 11 -10.17 13.63 6.31
CA ASN A 11 -10.96 14.84 6.60
C ASN A 11 -11.62 15.49 5.37
N GLY A 12 -11.34 14.98 4.15
CA GLY A 12 -11.92 15.47 2.90
C GLY A 12 -11.38 16.82 2.41
N THR A 13 -10.32 17.37 3.02
CA THR A 13 -9.77 18.69 2.64
C THR A 13 -8.73 18.61 1.54
N GLN A 14 -8.10 17.45 1.33
CA GLN A 14 -7.04 17.26 0.35
C GLN A 14 -7.37 16.10 -0.59
N LEU A 15 -6.92 16.21 -1.84
CA LEU A 15 -7.01 15.15 -2.85
C LEU A 15 -5.65 14.97 -3.51
N ILE A 16 -5.23 13.73 -3.67
CA ILE A 16 -4.11 13.34 -4.52
C ILE A 16 -4.64 12.57 -5.73
N THR A 17 -4.10 12.88 -6.89
CA THR A 17 -4.50 12.21 -8.15
C THR A 17 -3.26 11.92 -8.98
N SER A 18 -3.18 10.71 -9.52
CA SER A 18 -2.24 10.39 -10.60
C SER A 18 -2.91 10.62 -11.96
N TYR A 19 -2.14 11.21 -12.90
CA TYR A 19 -2.57 11.46 -14.26
C TYR A 19 -1.60 10.87 -15.25
N MET A 20 -2.12 10.24 -16.30
CA MET A 20 -1.38 9.98 -17.54
C MET A 20 -1.60 11.10 -18.53
N TYR A 21 -0.58 11.47 -19.29
CA TYR A 21 -0.64 12.43 -20.38
C TYR A 21 0.34 12.06 -21.49
N LEU A 22 0.11 12.61 -22.67
CA LEU A 22 1.04 12.48 -23.80
C LEU A 22 1.99 13.69 -23.82
N ASP A 23 3.27 13.41 -23.89
CA ASP A 23 4.33 14.38 -24.08
C ASP A 23 5.24 13.92 -25.24
N GLN A 24 5.25 14.68 -26.33
CA GLN A 24 6.00 14.35 -27.54
C GLN A 24 5.76 12.91 -28.05
N GLY A 25 4.53 12.42 -27.95
CA GLY A 25 4.14 11.06 -28.35
C GLY A 25 4.44 9.96 -27.35
N MET A 26 5.08 10.25 -26.22
CA MET A 26 5.33 9.32 -25.12
C MET A 26 4.28 9.48 -24.01
N ILE A 27 3.89 8.36 -23.42
CA ILE A 27 3.02 8.36 -22.24
C ILE A 27 3.88 8.73 -21.03
N LYS A 28 3.44 9.76 -20.31
CA LYS A 28 4.07 10.26 -19.07
C LYS A 28 3.06 10.24 -17.92
N CYS A 29 3.57 10.26 -16.70
CA CYS A 29 2.77 10.34 -15.49
C CYS A 29 3.11 11.60 -14.68
N LYS A 30 2.11 12.14 -13.98
CA LYS A 30 2.27 13.20 -12.98
C LYS A 30 1.32 12.97 -11.80
N ILE A 31 1.74 13.44 -10.64
CA ILE A 31 0.97 13.44 -9.40
C ILE A 31 0.56 14.87 -9.09
N VAL A 32 -0.72 15.08 -8.83
CA VAL A 32 -1.27 16.41 -8.52
C VAL A 32 -1.94 16.37 -7.16
N PHE A 33 -1.55 17.31 -6.32
CA PHE A 33 -2.17 17.55 -5.01
C PHE A 33 -3.10 18.77 -5.10
N TYR A 34 -4.29 18.61 -4.54
CA TYR A 34 -5.31 19.63 -4.43
C TYR A 34 -5.64 19.89 -2.97
N ASN A 35 -5.84 21.16 -2.61
CA ASN A 35 -6.35 21.54 -1.29
C ASN A 35 -7.72 22.21 -1.44
N PHE A 36 -8.75 21.55 -0.95
CA PHE A 36 -10.13 22.07 -0.96
C PHE A 36 -10.45 22.91 0.28
N GLY A 37 -9.59 22.86 1.30
CA GLY A 37 -9.72 23.68 2.52
C GLY A 37 -9.41 25.16 2.30
N LEU A 38 -8.76 25.54 1.17
CA LEU A 38 -8.42 26.94 0.82
C LEU A 38 -9.64 27.81 0.46
N GLY A 39 -10.85 27.29 0.60
CA GLY A 39 -12.08 28.02 0.33
C GLY A 39 -12.65 27.80 -1.06
N LYS A 40 -13.99 27.99 -1.19
CA LYS A 40 -14.75 27.64 -2.42
C LYS A 40 -14.33 28.44 -3.66
N ASN A 41 -13.73 29.59 -3.48
CA ASN A 41 -13.41 30.55 -4.57
C ASN A 41 -11.92 30.70 -4.84
N ASP A 42 -11.05 29.89 -4.22
CA ASP A 42 -9.61 29.95 -4.50
C ASP A 42 -9.31 29.23 -5.81
N PRO A 43 -8.80 29.93 -6.85
CA PRO A 43 -8.37 29.30 -8.10
C PRO A 43 -7.12 28.41 -7.91
N ASN A 44 -6.38 28.55 -6.81
CA ASN A 44 -5.12 27.89 -6.54
C ASN A 44 -5.28 26.58 -5.74
N ARG A 45 -6.34 25.81 -6.00
CA ARG A 45 -6.53 24.49 -5.35
C ARG A 45 -5.45 23.48 -5.67
N VAL A 46 -4.72 23.67 -6.76
CA VAL A 46 -3.54 22.86 -7.07
C VAL A 46 -2.37 23.41 -6.27
N VAL A 47 -1.95 22.67 -5.26
CA VAL A 47 -0.86 23.08 -4.35
C VAL A 47 0.46 22.36 -4.63
N GLY A 48 0.45 21.32 -5.46
CA GLY A 48 1.67 20.63 -5.87
C GLY A 48 1.48 19.81 -7.14
N ILE A 49 2.48 19.80 -8.01
CA ILE A 49 2.57 18.94 -9.19
C ILE A 49 3.94 18.28 -9.15
N PHE A 50 3.97 16.96 -9.09
CA PHE A 50 5.18 16.15 -9.05
C PHE A 50 5.24 15.24 -10.27
N PHE A 51 6.42 15.15 -10.84
CA PHE A 51 6.74 14.25 -11.95
C PHE A 51 7.71 13.20 -11.42
N PRO A 52 7.57 11.94 -11.79
CA PRO A 52 8.46 10.87 -11.31
C PRO A 52 9.86 10.93 -11.97
N LYS A 53 10.52 12.08 -11.90
CA LYS A 53 11.80 12.34 -12.58
C LYS A 53 12.90 11.38 -12.15
N ASP A 54 12.95 11.07 -10.86
CA ASP A 54 13.99 10.22 -10.29
C ASP A 54 13.69 8.71 -10.47
N LEU A 55 12.43 8.39 -10.84
CA LEU A 55 12.02 7.03 -11.22
C LEU A 55 11.93 6.85 -12.75
N GLY A 56 12.44 7.80 -13.53
CA GLY A 56 12.38 7.78 -15.00
C GLY A 56 10.95 7.92 -15.52
N ASP A 57 10.56 7.06 -16.45
CA ASP A 57 9.21 7.05 -17.04
C ASP A 57 8.21 6.21 -16.21
N ALA A 58 8.35 6.20 -14.87
CA ALA A 58 7.49 5.44 -13.97
C ALA A 58 6.02 5.82 -14.12
N MET A 59 5.17 4.80 -14.09
CA MET A 59 3.73 4.93 -14.18
C MET A 59 3.08 4.71 -12.80
N ALA A 60 2.53 5.78 -12.21
CA ALA A 60 1.84 5.71 -10.93
C ALA A 60 0.43 5.15 -11.12
N GLY A 61 0.28 3.86 -10.85
CA GLY A 61 -0.99 3.13 -10.99
C GLY A 61 -1.92 3.29 -9.78
N ARG A 62 -1.39 3.68 -8.62
CA ARG A 62 -2.16 3.83 -7.39
C ARG A 62 -1.64 4.94 -6.50
N VAL A 63 -2.57 5.69 -5.91
CA VAL A 63 -2.30 6.74 -4.92
C VAL A 63 -3.21 6.57 -3.72
N ARG A 64 -2.72 6.78 -2.49
CA ARG A 64 -3.52 6.69 -1.26
C ARG A 64 -3.07 7.67 -0.20
N PHE A 65 -4.03 8.29 0.49
CA PHE A 65 -3.78 8.88 1.80
C PHE A 65 -3.73 7.75 2.84
N LEU A 66 -2.69 7.74 3.66
CA LEU A 66 -2.52 6.82 4.79
C LEU A 66 -3.17 7.41 6.05
N ASP A 67 -3.05 8.73 6.21
CA ASP A 67 -3.72 9.53 7.24
C ASP A 67 -3.98 10.95 6.71
N GLU A 68 -4.28 11.90 7.60
CA GLU A 68 -4.57 13.30 7.26
C GLU A 68 -3.42 14.03 6.56
N SER A 69 -2.19 13.58 6.75
CA SER A 69 -0.97 14.29 6.34
C SER A 69 0.09 13.43 5.65
N HIS A 70 -0.16 12.14 5.47
CA HIS A 70 0.75 11.24 4.77
C HIS A 70 0.05 10.53 3.62
N SER A 71 0.71 10.47 2.50
CA SER A 71 0.22 9.77 1.32
C SER A 71 1.32 8.94 0.67
N VAL A 72 0.91 7.89 -0.03
CA VAL A 72 1.78 6.97 -0.74
C VAL A 72 1.36 6.84 -2.19
N ILE A 73 2.36 6.74 -3.06
CA ILE A 73 2.19 6.51 -4.49
C ILE A 73 2.91 5.23 -4.84
N PHE A 74 2.20 4.31 -5.50
CA PHE A 74 2.74 3.09 -6.05
C PHE A 74 2.89 3.24 -7.55
N SER A 75 4.10 3.02 -8.04
CA SER A 75 4.42 2.99 -9.45
C SER A 75 5.03 1.63 -9.84
N ASP A 76 5.18 1.39 -11.12
CA ASP A 76 5.87 0.23 -11.67
C ASP A 76 7.39 0.21 -11.39
N LYS A 77 7.95 1.31 -10.87
CA LYS A 77 9.37 1.49 -10.55
C LYS A 77 9.65 1.68 -9.05
N GLY A 78 8.62 1.72 -8.22
CA GLY A 78 8.82 1.91 -6.78
C GLY A 78 7.68 2.62 -6.06
N ILE A 79 7.98 3.02 -4.84
CA ILE A 79 7.05 3.65 -3.91
C ILE A 79 7.58 5.03 -3.54
N GLN A 80 6.70 6.02 -3.51
CA GLN A 80 7.00 7.39 -3.06
C GLN A 80 6.08 7.75 -1.90
N PHE A 81 6.65 8.30 -0.83
CA PHE A 81 5.94 8.77 0.34
C PHE A 81 5.97 10.29 0.40
N PHE A 82 4.81 10.89 0.62
CA PHE A 82 4.66 12.33 0.71
C PHE A 82 4.09 12.75 2.05
N SER A 83 4.56 13.90 2.56
CA SER A 83 3.96 14.62 3.67
C SER A 83 3.17 15.82 3.15
N THR A 84 1.95 15.98 3.62
CA THR A 84 1.09 17.13 3.40
C THR A 84 0.79 17.86 4.71
N ARG A 85 1.68 17.80 5.70
CA ARG A 85 1.57 18.53 6.98
C ARG A 85 1.45 20.04 6.74
N VAL A 86 2.16 20.53 5.72
CA VAL A 86 1.93 21.86 5.16
C VAL A 86 1.02 21.69 3.95
N GLU A 87 -0.28 21.88 4.13
CA GLU A 87 -1.33 21.56 3.16
C GLU A 87 -1.17 22.28 1.80
N THR A 88 -0.41 23.39 1.78
CA THR A 88 -0.12 24.16 0.57
C THR A 88 1.23 23.82 -0.06
N SER A 89 2.01 22.92 0.54
CA SER A 89 3.35 22.54 0.08
C SER A 89 3.63 21.06 0.38
N PRO A 90 3.05 20.13 -0.40
CA PRO A 90 3.38 18.72 -0.27
C PRO A 90 4.87 18.47 -0.49
N GLU A 91 5.46 17.60 0.33
CA GLU A 91 6.87 17.26 0.30
C GLU A 91 7.09 15.79 0.07
N LEU A 92 8.02 15.42 -0.83
CA LEU A 92 8.50 14.07 -0.99
C LEU A 92 9.39 13.72 0.22
N VAL A 93 8.93 12.80 1.06
CA VAL A 93 9.63 12.38 2.28
C VAL A 93 10.62 11.27 1.98
N SER A 94 10.17 10.27 1.21
CA SER A 94 10.98 9.10 0.88
C SER A 94 10.60 8.54 -0.48
N GLN A 95 11.58 7.98 -1.16
CA GLN A 95 11.43 7.28 -2.42
C GLN A 95 12.19 5.97 -2.38
N ILE A 96 11.49 4.88 -2.65
CA ILE A 96 12.03 3.52 -2.60
C ILE A 96 11.94 2.94 -4.00
N PRO A 97 13.04 2.88 -4.75
CA PRO A 97 13.06 2.20 -6.04
C PRO A 97 12.86 0.69 -5.84
N ILE A 98 12.11 0.07 -6.74
CA ILE A 98 11.85 -1.36 -6.78
C ILE A 98 12.21 -1.83 -8.18
N GLU A 99 13.25 -2.64 -8.28
CA GLU A 99 13.72 -3.21 -9.55
C GLU A 99 13.06 -4.56 -9.83
N GLU A 100 12.65 -5.26 -8.77
CA GLU A 100 12.01 -6.55 -8.85
C GLU A 100 10.56 -6.41 -9.32
N ASN A 101 10.03 -7.48 -9.87
CA ASN A 101 8.64 -7.54 -10.30
C ASN A 101 7.68 -7.45 -9.10
N ILE A 102 6.86 -6.42 -9.07
CA ILE A 102 5.87 -6.21 -8.00
C ILE A 102 4.70 -7.18 -8.21
N ARG A 103 4.45 -8.03 -7.21
CA ARG A 103 3.35 -9.00 -7.20
C ARG A 103 2.09 -8.46 -6.53
N SER A 104 2.26 -7.79 -5.40
CA SER A 104 1.13 -7.26 -4.63
C SER A 104 1.53 -6.05 -3.82
N ILE A 105 0.58 -5.17 -3.61
CA ILE A 105 0.68 -4.03 -2.71
C ILE A 105 -0.50 -4.05 -1.73
N THR A 106 -0.26 -3.61 -0.52
CA THR A 106 -1.30 -3.36 0.48
C THR A 106 -0.94 -2.13 1.31
N TYR A 107 -1.91 -1.57 1.98
CA TYR A 107 -1.72 -0.41 2.85
C TYR A 107 -2.74 -0.40 3.98
N ALA A 108 -2.32 0.06 5.14
CA ALA A 108 -3.15 0.37 6.30
C ALA A 108 -2.90 1.83 6.70
N GLN A 109 -3.56 2.32 7.76
CA GLN A 109 -3.45 3.73 8.19
C GLN A 109 -2.01 4.21 8.37
N ASP A 110 -1.12 3.37 8.88
CA ASP A 110 0.26 3.73 9.23
C ASP A 110 1.32 2.84 8.58
N LYS A 111 0.92 1.89 7.73
CA LYS A 111 1.82 0.91 7.11
C LYS A 111 1.55 0.73 5.63
N VAL A 112 2.60 0.40 4.92
CA VAL A 112 2.57 0.02 3.50
C VAL A 112 3.30 -1.30 3.34
N GLY A 113 2.67 -2.24 2.64
CA GLY A 113 3.24 -3.55 2.35
C GLY A 113 3.38 -3.78 0.85
N ILE A 114 4.47 -4.43 0.47
CA ILE A 114 4.74 -4.86 -0.90
C ILE A 114 5.30 -6.28 -0.91
N VAL A 115 4.84 -7.06 -1.86
CA VAL A 115 5.44 -8.34 -2.20
C VAL A 115 6.02 -8.27 -3.60
N THR A 116 7.27 -8.67 -3.74
CA THR A 116 7.98 -8.75 -5.02
C THR A 116 8.44 -10.17 -5.27
N ASP A 117 8.87 -10.45 -6.51
CA ASP A 117 9.69 -11.62 -6.78
C ASP A 117 11.01 -11.48 -6.01
N ASN A 118 11.50 -12.60 -5.46
CA ASN A 118 12.82 -12.64 -4.85
C ASN A 118 13.87 -13.07 -5.89
N VAL A 119 14.75 -12.16 -6.25
CA VAL A 119 15.81 -12.39 -7.24
C VAL A 119 17.13 -12.86 -6.62
N GLU A 120 17.23 -12.86 -5.29
CA GLU A 120 18.44 -13.23 -4.56
C GLU A 120 18.60 -14.75 -4.40
N GLY A 121 17.59 -15.53 -4.78
CA GLY A 121 17.53 -16.99 -4.64
C GLY A 121 16.89 -17.45 -3.33
N GLY A 122 16.60 -18.75 -3.21
CA GLY A 122 15.88 -19.33 -2.08
C GLY A 122 14.36 -19.25 -2.25
N ASP A 123 13.65 -18.66 -1.29
CA ASP A 123 12.21 -18.49 -1.35
C ASP A 123 11.79 -17.59 -2.52
N PRO A 124 10.67 -17.86 -3.20
CA PRO A 124 10.29 -17.15 -4.44
C PRO A 124 9.82 -15.71 -4.23
N TYR A 125 9.40 -15.35 -3.02
CA TYR A 125 8.80 -14.05 -2.74
C TYR A 125 9.56 -13.31 -1.65
N LYS A 126 9.55 -11.96 -1.77
CA LYS A 126 10.10 -11.03 -0.81
C LYS A 126 9.02 -10.07 -0.33
N LEU A 127 8.72 -10.10 0.95
CA LEU A 127 7.78 -9.21 1.64
C LEU A 127 8.56 -8.08 2.30
N ARG A 128 8.11 -6.83 2.07
CA ARG A 128 8.65 -5.65 2.72
C ARG A 128 7.51 -4.83 3.30
N ILE A 129 7.66 -4.40 4.54
CA ILE A 129 6.72 -3.50 5.22
C ILE A 129 7.44 -2.21 5.56
N TYR A 130 6.79 -1.10 5.27
CA TYR A 130 7.26 0.25 5.54
C TYR A 130 6.25 0.97 6.43
N ASP A 131 6.72 1.94 7.21
CA ASP A 131 5.85 2.88 7.90
C ASP A 131 5.32 3.96 6.92
N ARG A 132 4.51 4.88 7.43
CA ARG A 132 3.90 5.95 6.64
C ARG A 132 4.90 6.99 6.09
N GLU A 133 6.13 7.01 6.59
CA GLU A 133 7.21 7.88 6.12
C GLU A 133 8.18 7.16 5.18
N GLY A 134 7.96 5.84 4.97
CA GLY A 134 8.78 5.01 4.10
C GLY A 134 9.99 4.38 4.78
N SER A 135 10.07 4.44 6.12
CA SER A 135 11.11 3.72 6.85
C SER A 135 10.79 2.22 6.89
N PRO A 136 11.79 1.34 6.71
CA PRO A 136 11.55 -0.09 6.73
C PRO A 136 11.15 -0.56 8.15
N VAL A 137 10.06 -1.32 8.24
CA VAL A 137 9.59 -1.97 9.47
C VAL A 137 10.15 -3.37 9.58
N PHE A 138 9.96 -4.20 8.55
CA PHE A 138 10.64 -5.48 8.39
C PHE A 138 10.65 -5.95 6.93
N GLU A 139 11.55 -6.88 6.66
CA GLU A 139 11.65 -7.58 5.39
C GLU A 139 11.75 -9.09 5.65
N LYS A 140 11.16 -9.91 4.79
CA LYS A 140 11.20 -11.38 4.89
C LYS A 140 11.00 -12.04 3.54
N THR A 141 11.80 -13.05 3.25
CA THR A 141 11.51 -13.97 2.15
C THR A 141 10.55 -15.08 2.60
N PHE A 142 9.75 -15.58 1.69
CA PHE A 142 8.80 -16.65 2.00
C PHE A 142 8.43 -17.49 0.78
N ASN A 143 8.06 -18.74 1.04
CA ASN A 143 7.53 -19.66 0.04
C ASN A 143 6.10 -20.06 0.45
N TYR A 144 5.13 -19.25 0.00
CA TYR A 144 3.72 -19.49 0.25
C TYR A 144 2.90 -18.89 -0.90
N GLN A 145 2.12 -19.73 -1.58
CA GLN A 145 1.22 -19.27 -2.64
C GLN A 145 0.00 -18.60 -2.02
N TYR A 146 -0.18 -17.34 -2.26
CA TYR A 146 -1.26 -16.52 -1.71
C TYR A 146 -2.10 -15.88 -2.82
N THR A 147 -3.35 -15.57 -2.53
CA THR A 147 -4.27 -14.79 -3.36
C THR A 147 -4.69 -13.49 -2.68
N GLY A 148 -4.59 -13.44 -1.35
CA GLY A 148 -4.85 -12.26 -0.54
C GLY A 148 -3.62 -11.83 0.25
N PHE A 149 -3.38 -10.52 0.29
CA PHE A 149 -2.33 -9.87 1.05
C PHE A 149 -2.89 -8.61 1.71
N ASP A 150 -2.89 -8.58 3.03
CA ASP A 150 -3.43 -7.46 3.82
C ASP A 150 -2.55 -7.14 5.02
N ILE A 151 -2.71 -5.91 5.53
CA ILE A 151 -2.23 -5.48 6.84
C ILE A 151 -3.46 -5.12 7.67
N ASP A 152 -3.56 -5.68 8.88
CA ASP A 152 -4.66 -5.38 9.80
C ASP A 152 -4.10 -5.24 11.22
N GLY A 153 -4.08 -4.02 11.73
CA GLY A 153 -3.38 -3.67 12.97
C GLY A 153 -1.89 -4.01 12.89
N ASP A 154 -1.42 -4.82 13.83
CA ASP A 154 -0.03 -5.28 13.90
C ASP A 154 0.21 -6.63 13.19
N LEU A 155 -0.71 -7.05 12.34
CA LEU A 155 -0.63 -8.32 11.62
C LEU A 155 -0.48 -8.11 10.11
N VAL A 156 0.39 -8.92 9.52
CA VAL A 156 0.53 -9.09 8.08
C VAL A 156 -0.09 -10.43 7.71
N LEU A 157 -1.07 -10.39 6.82
CA LEU A 157 -1.94 -11.51 6.49
C LEU A 157 -1.69 -11.92 5.03
N LEU A 158 -1.25 -13.15 4.85
CA LEU A 158 -1.17 -13.82 3.55
C LEU A 158 -2.14 -15.00 3.58
N TYR A 159 -3.03 -15.11 2.61
CA TYR A 159 -4.00 -16.20 2.56
C TYR A 159 -4.35 -16.61 1.13
N ASN A 160 -4.83 -17.81 0.99
CA ASN A 160 -5.43 -18.34 -0.22
C ASN A 160 -6.80 -18.97 0.11
N ASP A 161 -7.37 -19.70 -0.81
CA ASP A 161 -8.69 -20.33 -0.66
C ASP A 161 -8.78 -21.44 0.40
N SER A 162 -7.65 -21.93 0.95
CA SER A 162 -7.63 -23.06 1.89
C SER A 162 -6.73 -22.87 3.10
N SER A 163 -5.95 -21.81 3.17
CA SER A 163 -4.96 -21.61 4.23
C SER A 163 -4.65 -20.13 4.48
N CYS A 164 -4.00 -19.85 5.61
CA CYS A 164 -3.38 -18.55 5.81
C CYS A 164 -2.06 -18.65 6.57
N LYS A 165 -1.23 -17.65 6.36
CA LYS A 165 0.04 -17.41 7.03
C LYS A 165 0.05 -15.99 7.57
N VAL A 166 0.40 -15.82 8.84
CA VAL A 166 0.32 -14.53 9.54
C VAL A 166 1.65 -14.22 10.19
N TYR A 167 2.12 -13.00 9.99
CA TYR A 167 3.29 -12.44 10.67
C TYR A 167 2.89 -11.23 11.53
N ASN A 168 3.65 -10.99 12.58
CA ASN A 168 3.60 -9.69 13.28
C ASN A 168 4.56 -8.68 12.63
N MET A 169 4.58 -7.45 13.14
CA MET A 169 5.45 -6.38 12.61
C MET A 169 6.94 -6.55 12.91
N THR A 170 7.35 -7.61 13.61
CA THR A 170 8.75 -8.02 13.73
C THR A 170 9.14 -9.14 12.77
N GLY A 171 8.22 -9.55 11.88
CA GLY A 171 8.41 -10.65 10.94
C GLY A 171 8.30 -12.05 11.57
N THR A 172 7.86 -12.14 12.84
CA THR A 172 7.63 -13.43 13.51
C THR A 172 6.33 -14.05 13.01
N GLU A 173 6.39 -15.34 12.62
CA GLU A 173 5.20 -16.10 12.22
C GLU A 173 4.34 -16.35 13.45
N LYS A 174 3.10 -15.89 13.39
CA LYS A 174 2.09 -16.02 14.46
C LYS A 174 1.05 -17.09 14.17
N TYR A 175 0.90 -17.45 12.92
CA TYR A 175 0.00 -18.52 12.49
C TYR A 175 0.41 -19.03 11.10
N ASN A 176 0.24 -20.35 10.91
CA ASN A 176 0.37 -21.01 9.62
C ASN A 176 -0.51 -22.25 9.65
N GLY A 177 -1.62 -22.23 8.94
CA GLY A 177 -2.58 -23.32 9.01
C GLY A 177 -3.56 -23.38 7.87
N THR A 178 -4.20 -24.55 7.74
CA THR A 178 -5.19 -24.88 6.71
C THR A 178 -6.57 -24.97 7.31
N PHE A 179 -7.59 -24.81 6.45
CA PHE A 179 -9.00 -24.81 6.81
C PHE A 179 -9.75 -25.88 6.00
N ASP A 180 -10.81 -26.39 6.58
CA ASP A 180 -11.74 -27.37 5.97
C ASP A 180 -12.85 -26.69 5.14
N PHE A 181 -12.71 -25.39 4.87
CA PHE A 181 -13.66 -24.59 4.09
C PHE A 181 -12.92 -23.58 3.21
N THR A 182 -13.59 -23.08 2.19
CA THR A 182 -13.04 -22.05 1.30
C THR A 182 -12.90 -20.72 2.05
N VAL A 183 -11.69 -20.19 2.11
CA VAL A 183 -11.36 -18.90 2.71
C VAL A 183 -11.57 -17.79 1.68
N SER A 184 -12.38 -16.79 2.04
CA SER A 184 -12.62 -15.59 1.21
C SER A 184 -11.86 -14.37 1.73
N LYS A 185 -11.69 -14.28 3.05
CA LYS A 185 -11.02 -13.14 3.72
C LYS A 185 -10.45 -13.58 5.07
N VAL A 186 -9.32 -12.98 5.40
CA VAL A 186 -8.72 -13.07 6.74
C VAL A 186 -8.54 -11.65 7.28
N SER A 187 -8.83 -11.43 8.56
CA SER A 187 -8.64 -10.15 9.26
C SER A 187 -8.22 -10.39 10.71
N ALA A 188 -7.78 -9.35 11.41
CA ALA A 188 -7.65 -9.40 12.86
C ALA A 188 -9.00 -9.78 13.49
N GLY A 189 -8.96 -10.59 14.54
CA GLY A 189 -10.16 -11.01 15.24
C GLY A 189 -10.69 -9.91 16.18
N ARG A 190 -11.83 -10.20 16.80
CA ARG A 190 -12.50 -9.27 17.72
C ARG A 190 -11.67 -8.99 18.98
N PHE A 191 -10.89 -9.97 19.42
CA PHE A 191 -10.06 -9.88 20.61
C PHE A 191 -8.58 -9.80 20.24
N PRO A 192 -7.75 -9.09 21.00
CA PRO A 192 -6.30 -9.08 20.80
C PRO A 192 -5.74 -10.52 20.75
N GLY A 193 -4.87 -10.77 19.77
CA GLY A 193 -4.28 -12.09 19.57
C GLY A 193 -5.23 -13.13 18.97
N THR A 194 -6.31 -12.70 18.33
CA THR A 194 -7.18 -13.58 17.54
C THR A 194 -7.22 -13.18 16.07
N LEU A 195 -7.63 -14.12 15.25
CA LEU A 195 -7.77 -13.99 13.81
C LEU A 195 -9.17 -14.40 13.40
N LEU A 196 -9.81 -13.63 12.55
CA LEU A 196 -11.10 -13.95 11.96
C LEU A 196 -10.91 -14.46 10.55
N VAL A 197 -11.31 -15.69 10.29
CA VAL A 197 -11.24 -16.33 8.96
C VAL A 197 -12.66 -16.50 8.43
N MET A 198 -12.93 -15.93 7.29
CA MET A 198 -14.24 -15.87 6.67
C MET A 198 -14.27 -16.64 5.36
N GLY A 199 -15.28 -17.47 5.20
CA GLY A 199 -15.67 -18.12 3.96
C GLY A 199 -17.11 -17.79 3.59
N PRO A 200 -17.61 -18.27 2.44
CA PRO A 200 -18.96 -17.94 1.96
C PRO A 200 -20.08 -18.35 2.91
N GLN A 201 -19.89 -19.43 3.67
CA GLN A 201 -20.91 -20.01 4.56
C GLN A 201 -20.41 -20.28 6.00
N LYS A 202 -19.12 -20.00 6.26
CA LYS A 202 -18.50 -20.31 7.56
C LYS A 202 -17.58 -19.17 7.96
N MET A 203 -17.60 -18.85 9.22
CA MET A 203 -16.69 -17.89 9.85
C MET A 203 -16.15 -18.52 11.13
N THR A 204 -14.87 -18.41 11.36
CA THR A 204 -14.22 -18.93 12.55
C THR A 204 -13.23 -17.94 13.13
N GLU A 205 -13.14 -17.89 14.46
CA GLU A 205 -12.13 -17.11 15.17
C GLU A 205 -11.07 -18.06 15.72
N ILE A 206 -9.81 -17.73 15.49
CA ILE A 206 -8.65 -18.53 15.88
C ILE A 206 -7.77 -17.71 16.81
N LYS A 207 -7.23 -18.34 17.82
CA LYS A 207 -6.23 -17.75 18.71
C LYS A 207 -4.84 -17.86 18.07
N LEU A 208 -4.14 -16.73 17.99
CA LEU A 208 -2.74 -16.67 17.57
C LEU A 208 -1.81 -17.18 18.69
N GLN A 209 -0.70 -17.80 18.29
CA GLN A 209 0.33 -18.27 19.21
C GLN A 209 1.39 -17.20 19.51
#